data_89106010195e30db350fc9e4f04ddad4
#
_entry.id   89106010195e30db350fc9e4f04ddad4
#
_cell.length_a   1.000
_cell.length_b   1.000
_cell.length_c   1.000
_cell.angle_alpha   90.00
_cell.angle_beta   90.00
_cell.angle_gamma   90.00
#
_symmetry.space_group_name_H-M   'P 1'
#
loop_
_entity.id
_entity.type
_entity.pdbx_description
1 polymer ?
#
loop_
_entity_poly.entity_id
_entity_poly.type
_entity_poly.pdbx_seq_one_letter_code
_entity_poly.pdbx_strand_id
1 'polypeptide(L)'
;LKKPTAHKLIEKASSLFENLYKCIRQTALSDPYKAADETYYKILVPEKNSKGKGVRKGYLWVVVGINTGMIYLLYDDGSRSERVILNELGSCKGIIKVTATHLTGNSKAMLIPISHASRACNI
;
A
#
# COMPACT_ATOMS: atom_id res chain seq x y z
N LEU A 1 2.94 -19.91 -26.51
CA LEU A 1 1.77 -19.34 -25.82
C LEU A 1 1.45 -17.97 -26.43
N LYS A 2 0.22 -17.78 -26.89
CA LYS A 2 -0.18 -16.46 -27.41
C LYS A 2 -0.26 -15.45 -26.25
N LYS A 3 0.19 -14.19 -26.47
CA LYS A 3 0.17 -13.12 -25.44
C LYS A 3 -1.17 -13.00 -24.69
N PRO A 4 -2.35 -12.97 -25.35
CA PRO A 4 -3.63 -12.88 -24.62
C PRO A 4 -3.91 -14.07 -23.71
N THR A 5 -3.43 -15.26 -24.03
CA THR A 5 -3.58 -16.44 -23.18
C THR A 5 -2.70 -16.34 -21.94
N ALA A 6 -1.48 -15.84 -22.07
CA ALA A 6 -0.58 -15.61 -20.93
C ALA A 6 -1.16 -14.57 -19.97
N HIS A 7 -1.71 -13.46 -20.47
CA HIS A 7 -2.37 -12.45 -19.63
C HIS A 7 -3.55 -13.03 -18.84
N LYS A 8 -4.43 -13.79 -19.49
CA LYS A 8 -5.57 -14.45 -18.81
C LYS A 8 -5.13 -15.44 -17.75
N LEU A 9 -4.05 -16.16 -17.98
CA LEU A 9 -3.50 -17.08 -16.98
C LEU A 9 -2.94 -16.37 -15.77
N ILE A 10 -2.22 -15.26 -15.97
CA ILE A 10 -1.68 -14.42 -14.89
C ILE A 10 -2.83 -13.80 -14.09
N GLU A 11 -3.84 -13.25 -14.76
CA GLU A 11 -5.02 -12.68 -14.11
C GLU A 11 -5.74 -13.73 -13.24
N LYS A 12 -5.96 -14.93 -13.80
CA LYS A 12 -6.60 -16.04 -13.08
C LYS A 12 -5.74 -16.53 -11.90
N ALA A 13 -4.43 -16.64 -12.08
CA ALA A 13 -3.52 -16.99 -10.99
C ALA A 13 -3.51 -15.92 -9.89
N SER A 14 -3.49 -14.64 -10.27
CA SER A 14 -3.52 -13.52 -9.30
C SER A 14 -4.79 -13.53 -8.46
N SER A 15 -5.95 -13.86 -9.05
CA SER A 15 -7.22 -13.94 -8.32
C SER A 15 -7.23 -15.01 -7.22
N LEU A 16 -6.43 -16.07 -7.36
CA LEU A 16 -6.31 -17.12 -6.34
C LEU A 16 -5.61 -16.61 -5.07
N PHE A 17 -4.78 -15.61 -5.20
CA PHE A 17 -4.04 -15.02 -4.07
C PHE A 17 -4.81 -13.91 -3.34
N GLU A 18 -5.98 -13.52 -3.82
CA GLU A 18 -6.76 -12.43 -3.23
C GLU A 18 -7.10 -12.68 -1.76
N ASN A 19 -7.52 -13.91 -1.42
CA ASN A 19 -7.83 -14.28 -0.05
C ASN A 19 -6.60 -14.28 0.85
N LEU A 20 -5.46 -14.74 0.33
CA LEU A 20 -4.19 -14.70 1.04
C LEU A 20 -3.77 -13.24 1.32
N TYR A 21 -3.89 -12.38 0.32
CA TYR A 21 -3.62 -10.95 0.49
C TYR A 21 -4.51 -10.32 1.57
N LYS A 22 -5.82 -10.63 1.56
CA LYS A 22 -6.76 -10.16 2.57
C LYS A 22 -6.36 -10.61 3.98
N CYS A 23 -5.97 -11.87 4.15
CA CYS A 23 -5.50 -12.39 5.43
C CYS A 23 -4.23 -11.68 5.92
N ILE A 24 -3.23 -11.53 5.06
CA ILE A 24 -1.98 -10.83 5.40
C ILE A 24 -2.28 -9.38 5.79
N ARG A 25 -3.10 -8.69 5.01
CA ARG A 25 -3.51 -7.31 5.27
C ARG A 25 -4.22 -7.19 6.62
N GLN A 26 -5.21 -8.03 6.91
CA GLN A 26 -5.93 -8.03 8.18
C GLN A 26 -5.02 -8.29 9.36
N THR A 27 -4.10 -9.24 9.24
CA THR A 27 -3.12 -9.57 10.28
C THR A 27 -2.18 -8.39 10.54
N ALA A 28 -1.67 -7.74 9.50
CA ALA A 28 -0.84 -6.55 9.66
C ALA A 28 -1.62 -5.37 10.28
N LEU A 29 -2.88 -5.16 9.87
CA LEU A 29 -3.72 -4.10 10.41
C LEU A 29 -4.16 -4.33 11.87
N SER A 30 -4.24 -5.58 12.32
CA SER A 30 -4.55 -5.93 13.70
C SER A 30 -3.36 -5.74 14.65
N ASP A 31 -2.15 -5.61 14.12
CA ASP A 31 -0.95 -5.38 14.92
C ASP A 31 -1.04 -4.03 15.65
N PRO A 32 -0.74 -3.97 16.97
CA PRO A 32 -0.74 -2.73 17.72
C PRO A 32 0.35 -1.75 17.28
N TYR A 33 1.44 -2.25 16.67
CA TYR A 33 2.54 -1.43 16.16
C TYR A 33 2.70 -1.64 14.65
N LYS A 34 2.54 -0.56 13.90
CA LYS A 34 2.62 -0.56 12.44
C LYS A 34 3.65 0.44 11.96
N ALA A 35 4.25 0.14 10.82
CA ALA A 35 5.04 1.10 10.07
C ALA A 35 4.51 1.18 8.65
N ALA A 36 4.53 2.36 8.07
CA ALA A 36 4.16 2.57 6.68
C ALA A 36 5.19 3.50 6.01
N ASP A 37 5.56 3.14 4.79
CA ASP A 37 6.48 3.92 3.96
C ASP A 37 6.05 3.86 2.51
N GLU A 38 6.39 4.89 1.75
CA GLU A 38 6.14 4.93 0.32
C GLU A 38 7.34 4.39 -0.46
N THR A 39 7.08 3.59 -1.47
CA THR A 39 8.10 3.18 -2.43
C THR A 39 7.70 3.58 -3.84
N TYR A 40 8.68 3.98 -4.61
CA TYR A 40 8.51 4.43 -5.97
C TYR A 40 8.67 3.28 -6.96
N TYR A 41 7.87 3.29 -8.03
CA TYR A 41 8.03 2.37 -9.14
C TYR A 41 7.68 3.02 -10.50
N LYS A 42 8.07 2.39 -11.57
CA LYS A 42 7.81 2.85 -12.93
C LYS A 42 6.58 2.14 -13.48
N ILE A 43 5.60 2.91 -13.93
CA ILE A 43 4.40 2.40 -14.61
C ILE A 43 4.59 2.55 -16.10
N LEU A 44 4.46 1.46 -16.84
CA LEU A 44 4.43 1.50 -18.29
C LEU A 44 3.05 1.98 -18.74
N VAL A 45 3.03 3.03 -19.56
CA VAL A 45 1.80 3.60 -20.13
C VAL A 45 1.84 3.52 -21.65
N PRO A 46 0.70 3.29 -22.31
CA PRO A 46 0.65 3.21 -23.79
C PRO A 46 1.04 4.53 -24.45
N GLU A 47 0.68 5.64 -23.80
CA GLU A 47 0.95 6.99 -24.31
C GLU A 47 2.38 7.41 -24.01
N LYS A 48 3.08 7.88 -25.04
CA LYS A 48 4.42 8.44 -24.88
C LYS A 48 4.29 9.89 -24.41
N ASN A 49 5.05 10.25 -23.39
CA ASN A 49 5.17 11.63 -22.96
C ASN A 49 5.94 12.48 -24.02
N SER A 50 6.02 13.80 -23.82
CA SER A 50 6.73 14.74 -24.69
C SER A 50 8.22 14.38 -24.92
N LYS A 51 8.80 13.51 -24.07
CA LYS A 51 10.16 12.99 -24.19
C LYS A 51 10.23 11.58 -24.85
N GLY A 52 9.14 11.13 -25.48
CA GLY A 52 9.06 9.84 -26.14
C GLY A 52 9.06 8.60 -25.25
N LYS A 53 8.87 8.79 -23.93
CA LYS A 53 8.85 7.70 -22.94
C LYS A 53 7.44 7.36 -22.52
N GLY A 54 7.03 6.12 -22.77
CA GLY A 54 5.77 5.55 -22.26
C GLY A 54 5.88 5.07 -20.80
N VAL A 55 6.39 5.94 -19.92
CA VAL A 55 6.62 5.63 -18.50
C VAL A 55 6.17 6.80 -17.63
N ARG A 56 5.36 6.52 -16.63
CA ARG A 56 5.07 7.47 -15.54
C ARG A 56 5.58 6.96 -14.19
N LYS A 57 5.86 7.86 -13.29
CA LYS A 57 6.19 7.50 -11.90
C LYS A 57 4.90 7.14 -11.15
N GLY A 58 4.96 6.08 -10.38
CA GLY A 58 3.91 5.68 -9.46
C GLY A 58 4.48 5.36 -8.09
N TYR A 59 3.60 5.26 -7.11
CA TYR A 59 3.97 4.97 -5.73
C TYR A 59 3.11 3.84 -5.19
N LEU A 60 3.73 3.01 -4.37
CA LEU A 60 3.09 1.98 -3.56
C LEU A 60 3.34 2.33 -2.10
N TRP A 61 2.36 2.12 -1.27
CA TRP A 61 2.54 2.15 0.17
C TRP A 61 2.86 0.75 0.68
N VAL A 62 3.91 0.63 1.46
CA VAL A 62 4.30 -0.59 2.15
C VAL A 62 3.86 -0.47 3.58
N VAL A 63 3.05 -1.39 4.06
CA VAL A 63 2.58 -1.43 5.44
C VAL A 63 3.10 -2.69 6.11
N VAL A 64 3.68 -2.52 7.29
CA VAL A 64 4.31 -3.59 8.07
C VAL A 64 3.69 -3.64 9.45
N GLY A 65 3.19 -4.81 9.85
CA GLY A 65 2.90 -5.12 11.25
C GLY A 65 4.20 -5.51 11.97
N ILE A 66 4.64 -4.71 12.93
CA ILE A 66 5.96 -4.87 13.55
C ILE A 66 6.07 -6.17 14.35
N ASN A 67 5.04 -6.52 15.13
CA ASN A 67 5.04 -7.72 15.95
C ASN A 67 4.75 -8.99 15.14
N THR A 68 3.83 -8.90 14.19
CA THR A 68 3.43 -10.03 13.35
C THR A 68 4.43 -10.33 12.23
N GLY A 69 5.25 -9.35 11.85
CA GLY A 69 6.14 -9.44 10.69
C GLY A 69 5.41 -9.47 9.34
N MET A 70 4.09 -9.23 9.33
CA MET A 70 3.31 -9.25 8.10
C MET A 70 3.48 -7.96 7.33
N ILE A 71 3.74 -8.10 6.03
CA ILE A 71 3.97 -6.99 5.09
C ILE A 71 2.96 -7.08 3.97
N TYR A 72 2.31 -5.97 3.64
CA TYR A 72 1.49 -5.88 2.45
C TYR A 72 1.72 -4.55 1.71
N LEU A 73 1.39 -4.56 0.43
CA LEU A 73 1.49 -3.41 -0.44
C LEU A 73 0.09 -2.85 -0.71
N LEU A 74 -0.06 -1.54 -0.54
CA LEU A 74 -1.28 -0.82 -0.87
C LEU A 74 -1.06 0.00 -2.14
N TYR A 75 -1.90 -0.24 -3.13
CA TYR A 75 -1.90 0.48 -4.40
C TYR A 75 -3.17 1.32 -4.54
N ASP A 76 -3.00 2.60 -4.82
CA ASP A 76 -4.09 3.51 -5.14
C ASP A 76 -3.71 4.34 -6.38
N ASP A 77 -3.83 3.74 -7.55
CA ASP A 77 -3.48 4.30 -8.86
C ASP A 77 -2.12 5.04 -8.90
N GLY A 78 -1.17 4.56 -8.12
CA GLY A 78 0.16 5.16 -8.01
C GLY A 78 0.18 6.49 -7.25
N SER A 79 -0.87 6.79 -6.49
CA SER A 79 -0.96 8.00 -5.68
C SER A 79 0.05 7.98 -4.53
N ARG A 80 0.70 9.12 -4.35
CA ARG A 80 1.61 9.42 -3.23
C ARG A 80 0.91 10.13 -2.07
N SER A 81 -0.38 10.36 -2.18
CA SER A 81 -1.13 11.13 -1.21
C SER A 81 -1.12 10.46 0.16
N GLU A 82 -0.76 11.22 1.19
CA GLU A 82 -0.88 10.82 2.60
C GLU A 82 -2.31 10.38 2.95
N ARG A 83 -3.29 10.93 2.26
CA ARG A 83 -4.70 10.56 2.40
C ARG A 83 -4.97 9.08 2.14
N VAL A 84 -4.22 8.45 1.24
CA VAL A 84 -4.33 7.00 0.95
C VAL A 84 -4.03 6.20 2.19
N ILE A 85 -2.89 6.48 2.82
CA ILE A 85 -2.47 5.73 4.01
C ILE A 85 -3.31 6.08 5.23
N LEU A 86 -3.76 7.32 5.37
CA LEU A 86 -4.66 7.72 6.45
C LEU A 86 -6.03 7.05 6.34
N ASN A 87 -6.59 6.91 5.14
CA ASN A 87 -7.83 6.18 4.92
C ASN A 87 -7.68 4.69 5.25
N GLU A 88 -6.55 4.09 4.89
CA GLU A 88 -6.28 2.68 5.15
C GLU A 88 -6.11 2.39 6.65
N LEU A 89 -5.37 3.22 7.33
CA LEU A 89 -4.98 3.02 8.73
C LEU A 89 -5.89 3.73 9.72
N GLY A 90 -6.74 4.65 9.28
CA GLY A 90 -7.54 5.51 10.15
C GLY A 90 -8.60 4.78 11.00
N SER A 91 -8.98 3.56 10.62
CA SER A 91 -9.89 2.70 11.39
C SER A 91 -9.16 1.72 12.31
N CYS A 92 -7.83 1.67 12.26
CA CYS A 92 -7.04 0.71 13.00
C CYS A 92 -6.62 1.26 14.37
N LYS A 93 -6.59 0.41 15.38
CA LYS A 93 -6.08 0.75 16.72
C LYS A 93 -4.56 0.57 16.76
N GLY A 94 -3.87 1.40 17.50
CA GLY A 94 -2.45 1.25 17.78
C GLY A 94 -1.59 2.45 17.40
N ILE A 95 -0.29 2.23 17.37
CA ILE A 95 0.71 3.24 17.05
C ILE A 95 1.19 3.00 15.61
N ILE A 96 1.18 4.04 14.81
CA ILE A 96 1.64 3.99 13.43
C ILE A 96 2.79 4.94 13.25
N LYS A 97 3.90 4.43 12.76
CA LYS A 97 5.02 5.22 12.27
C LYS A 97 4.90 5.36 10.76
N VAL A 98 4.61 6.54 10.27
CA VAL A 98 4.59 6.84 8.83
C VAL A 98 5.86 7.60 8.48
N THR A 99 6.60 7.08 7.52
CA THR A 99 7.75 7.77 6.94
C THR A 99 7.33 8.29 5.56
N ALA A 100 7.13 9.59 5.43
CA ALA A 100 6.84 10.22 4.15
C ALA A 100 7.98 11.17 3.79
N THR A 101 8.65 10.90 2.70
CA THR A 101 9.83 11.67 2.26
C THR A 101 9.47 13.06 1.73
N HIS A 102 8.20 13.41 1.61
CA HIS A 102 7.77 14.63 0.92
C HIS A 102 7.33 15.80 1.81
N LEU A 103 7.27 15.65 3.10
CA LEU A 103 6.97 16.76 4.00
C LEU A 103 8.27 17.46 4.43
N THR A 104 8.75 18.36 3.57
CA THR A 104 9.87 19.30 3.88
C THR A 104 11.24 18.64 4.13
N GLY A 105 11.85 17.96 3.14
CA GLY A 105 13.31 17.71 3.12
C GLY A 105 13.94 16.95 4.30
N ASN A 106 13.17 16.63 5.32
CA ASN A 106 13.56 15.83 6.47
C ASN A 106 12.53 14.72 6.69
N SER A 107 12.99 13.51 6.80
CA SER A 107 12.17 12.34 7.16
C SER A 107 11.50 12.57 8.51
N LYS A 108 10.27 13.07 8.52
CA LYS A 108 9.49 13.16 9.75
C LYS A 108 8.76 11.84 9.98
N ALA A 109 9.19 11.10 10.99
CA ALA A 109 8.40 10.04 11.56
C ALA A 109 7.19 10.68 12.28
N MET A 110 6.00 10.50 11.73
CA MET A 110 4.76 10.96 12.33
C MET A 110 4.20 9.80 13.17
N LEU A 111 4.28 9.91 14.49
CA LEU A 111 3.56 9.04 15.41
C LEU A 111 2.12 9.53 15.47
N ILE A 112 1.18 8.78 14.89
CA ILE A 112 -0.24 9.08 15.02
C ILE A 112 -0.78 8.22 16.16
N PRO A 113 -1.08 8.80 17.33
CA PRO A 113 -1.84 8.10 18.35
C PRO A 113 -3.27 7.99 17.86
N ILE A 114 -3.72 6.77 17.57
CA ILE A 114 -5.12 6.54 17.24
C ILE A 114 -5.88 6.51 18.55
N SER A 115 -6.46 7.65 18.91
CA SER A 115 -7.41 7.77 20.01
C SER A 115 -8.64 6.91 19.74
N HIS A 116 -9.12 6.26 20.78
CA HIS A 116 -10.31 5.45 20.87
C HIS A 116 -11.49 5.90 19.98
N ALA A 117 -11.58 5.40 18.79
CA ALA A 117 -12.83 5.32 18.07
C ALA A 117 -13.20 3.84 17.98
N SER A 118 -14.07 3.43 18.91
CA SER A 118 -14.66 2.11 18.91
C SER A 118 -15.51 1.93 17.66
N ARG A 119 -15.01 1.13 16.73
CA ARG A 119 -15.87 0.28 15.91
C ARG A 119 -15.08 -0.97 15.57
N ALA A 120 -15.61 -2.10 16.03
CA ALA A 120 -15.15 -3.42 15.70
C ALA A 120 -14.99 -3.55 14.18
N CYS A 121 -13.80 -3.98 13.72
CA CYS A 121 -13.70 -4.63 12.44
C CYS A 121 -14.55 -5.88 12.53
N ASN A 122 -15.77 -5.85 12.05
CA ASN A 122 -16.55 -7.06 11.85
C ASN A 122 -15.88 -7.86 10.75
N ILE A 123 -15.55 -9.07 11.12
CA ILE A 123 -15.10 -10.18 10.29
C ILE A 123 -16.14 -10.44 9.19
#